data_f2f2229c991cd906395aa65cd59e630c
#
_entry.id   f2f2229c991cd906395aa65cd59e630c
#
_cell.length_a   1.000
_cell.length_b   1.000
_cell.length_c   1.000
_cell.angle_alpha   90.00
_cell.angle_beta   90.00
_cell.angle_gamma   90.00
#
_symmetry.space_group_name_H-M   'P 1'
#
loop_
_entity.id
_entity.type
_entity.pdbx_description
1 polymer ?
#
loop_
_entity_poly.entity_id
_entity_poly.type
_entity_poly.pdbx_seq_one_letter_code
_entity_poly.pdbx_strand_id
1 'polypeptide(L)'
;LTLDRVYAKEILNSIGALQAQTDRDRAKIALSYHCLSLTDIFWVREKGENITFSQINLFENHLDNALVDISLRGKQMTVENSYLIADDLSTNGVFPKAWIREKNSFSLLKNGNSRAVENEILASKICRCFDCRQVLYEESMFDGQKVSKSRIITSVDYSMVSMEAFEIYAANHDIHVMDFVLKLDAYSYYMMNLLDYLIGNTDRHWGNWGFLVDNRTNQPVRMFDLMDLNQTFLAYDTPDGANCMTTGNRKMSQREAAVEAVKKIGLNQRAEIKDEWFEGREKEREMFWCRFGILKEQ
;
A
#
# COMPACT_ATOMS: atom_id res chain seq x y z
N LEU A 1 -13.20 -8.01 9.44
CA LEU A 1 -13.59 -6.70 8.91
C LEU A 1 -13.12 -5.66 9.89
N THR A 2 -11.99 -5.07 9.60
CA THR A 2 -11.39 -4.04 10.45
C THR A 2 -12.21 -2.76 10.35
N LEU A 3 -12.38 -2.09 11.48
CA LEU A 3 -13.00 -0.77 11.58
C LEU A 3 -12.32 0.26 10.64
N ASP A 4 -11.11 -0.02 10.19
CA ASP A 4 -10.32 0.83 9.29
C ASP A 4 -10.98 1.04 7.91
N ARG A 5 -11.78 0.08 7.43
CA ARG A 5 -12.61 0.25 6.23
C ARG A 5 -13.70 1.30 6.36
N VAL A 6 -13.91 1.74 7.56
CA VAL A 6 -14.98 2.65 7.95
C VAL A 6 -14.50 4.10 8.00
N TYR A 7 -13.23 4.36 7.76
CA TYR A 7 -12.65 5.71 7.70
C TYR A 7 -12.88 6.39 6.34
N ALA A 8 -14.07 6.25 5.79
CA ALA A 8 -14.54 7.08 4.69
C ALA A 8 -14.86 8.50 5.15
N LYS A 9 -13.93 9.14 5.90
CA LYS A 9 -14.15 10.47 6.47
C LYS A 9 -14.41 11.52 5.39
N GLU A 10 -13.83 11.36 4.23
CA GLU A 10 -13.95 12.30 3.12
C GLU A 10 -15.13 11.97 2.20
N ILE A 11 -15.48 10.70 2.01
CA ILE A 11 -16.74 10.33 1.34
C ILE A 11 -17.93 10.94 2.11
N LEU A 12 -17.89 10.86 3.43
CA LEU A 12 -18.92 11.44 4.28
C LEU A 12 -19.01 12.97 4.15
N ASN A 13 -17.87 13.63 4.01
CA ASN A 13 -17.83 15.07 3.80
C ASN A 13 -18.31 15.45 2.38
N SER A 14 -17.97 14.69 1.35
CA SER A 14 -18.36 14.96 -0.04
C SER A 14 -19.84 14.73 -0.32
N ILE A 15 -20.48 13.80 0.40
CA ILE A 15 -21.92 13.53 0.25
C ILE A 15 -22.82 14.36 1.18
N GLY A 16 -22.24 15.31 1.95
CA GLY A 16 -23.01 16.17 2.87
C GLY A 16 -23.76 15.39 3.95
N ALA A 17 -23.47 14.10 4.10
CA ALA A 17 -24.15 13.23 5.04
C ALA A 17 -23.32 13.15 6.32
N LEU A 18 -23.94 13.51 7.42
CA LEU A 18 -23.61 13.19 8.81
C LEU A 18 -22.15 12.82 9.05
N GLN A 19 -21.42 13.66 9.72
CA GLN A 19 -20.14 13.29 10.34
C GLN A 19 -20.38 11.98 11.12
N ALA A 20 -19.78 10.88 10.66
CA ALA A 20 -19.83 9.62 11.39
C ALA A 20 -19.02 9.80 12.67
N GLN A 21 -19.72 10.12 13.75
CA GLN A 21 -19.10 10.44 15.04
C GLN A 21 -18.87 9.19 15.87
N THR A 22 -19.62 8.13 15.60
CA THR A 22 -19.58 6.88 16.36
C THR A 22 -19.20 5.69 15.49
N ASP A 23 -18.65 4.64 16.10
CA ASP A 23 -18.40 3.36 15.42
C ASP A 23 -19.68 2.76 14.82
N ARG A 24 -20.83 3.02 15.44
CA ARG A 24 -22.12 2.61 14.90
C ARG A 24 -22.44 3.29 13.57
N ASP A 25 -22.15 4.59 13.44
CA ASP A 25 -22.39 5.32 12.20
C ASP A 25 -21.44 4.85 11.10
N ARG A 26 -20.19 4.63 11.46
CA ARG A 26 -19.18 4.06 10.56
C ARG A 26 -19.58 2.68 10.07
N ALA A 27 -20.01 1.80 10.98
CA ALA A 27 -20.50 0.46 10.63
C ALA A 27 -21.69 0.52 9.67
N LYS A 28 -22.66 1.43 9.88
CA LYS A 28 -23.79 1.61 8.97
C LYS A 28 -23.35 1.98 7.55
N ILE A 29 -22.33 2.83 7.43
CA ILE A 29 -21.79 3.24 6.14
C ILE A 29 -21.10 2.06 5.47
N ALA A 30 -20.21 1.34 6.17
CA ALA A 30 -19.58 0.17 5.63
C ALA A 30 -20.60 -0.89 5.17
N LEU A 31 -21.65 -1.10 5.94
CA LEU A 31 -22.73 -2.01 5.58
C LEU A 31 -23.53 -1.53 4.36
N SER A 32 -23.65 -0.22 4.13
CA SER A 32 -24.41 0.32 2.99
C SER A 32 -23.80 -0.03 1.63
N TYR A 33 -22.50 -0.27 1.58
CA TYR A 33 -21.80 -0.77 0.39
C TYR A 33 -21.26 -2.20 0.57
N HIS A 34 -21.91 -2.99 1.42
CA HIS A 34 -21.59 -4.40 1.69
C HIS A 34 -20.14 -4.63 2.18
N CYS A 35 -19.49 -3.63 2.76
CA CYS A 35 -18.07 -3.66 3.16
C CYS A 35 -17.11 -4.03 2.01
N LEU A 36 -17.47 -3.75 0.77
CA LEU A 36 -16.64 -4.04 -0.39
C LEU A 36 -15.32 -3.28 -0.34
N SER A 37 -14.28 -3.87 -0.91
CA SER A 37 -12.92 -3.34 -0.92
C SER A 37 -12.22 -3.73 -2.22
N LEU A 38 -11.20 -2.94 -2.58
CA LEU A 38 -10.23 -3.30 -3.62
C LEU A 38 -8.97 -3.96 -3.04
N THR A 39 -8.88 -4.18 -1.75
CA THR A 39 -7.75 -4.86 -1.11
C THR A 39 -7.99 -6.34 -0.87
N ASP A 40 -9.26 -6.77 -0.81
CA ASP A 40 -9.66 -8.16 -0.58
C ASP A 40 -11.08 -8.45 -1.09
N ILE A 41 -11.55 -9.68 -0.90
CA ILE A 41 -12.86 -10.16 -1.34
C ILE A 41 -13.86 -10.36 -0.20
N PHE A 42 -13.57 -9.91 1.01
CA PHE A 42 -14.50 -10.03 2.14
C PHE A 42 -15.63 -9.00 2.02
N TRP A 43 -16.87 -9.46 2.19
CA TRP A 43 -18.06 -8.65 2.09
C TRP A 43 -19.15 -9.15 3.04
N VAL A 44 -20.17 -8.34 3.24
CA VAL A 44 -21.32 -8.67 4.09
C VAL A 44 -22.62 -8.44 3.34
N ARG A 45 -23.65 -9.20 3.69
CA ARG A 45 -25.04 -8.99 3.24
C ARG A 45 -26.02 -9.15 4.39
N GLU A 46 -27.17 -8.55 4.27
CA GLU A 46 -28.25 -8.75 5.22
C GLU A 46 -28.83 -10.18 5.13
N LYS A 47 -29.36 -10.67 6.25
CA LYS A 47 -30.01 -11.98 6.26
C LYS A 47 -31.26 -11.96 5.39
N GLY A 48 -31.30 -12.83 4.39
CA GLY A 48 -32.42 -12.92 3.42
C GLY A 48 -32.20 -12.13 2.14
N GLU A 49 -31.15 -11.37 2.03
CA GLU A 49 -30.79 -10.67 0.80
C GLU A 49 -30.25 -11.66 -0.24
N ASN A 50 -30.77 -11.56 -1.47
CA ASN A 50 -30.46 -12.51 -2.57
C ASN A 50 -29.41 -11.92 -3.52
N ILE A 51 -28.26 -11.53 -2.98
CA ILE A 51 -27.14 -10.96 -3.74
C ILE A 51 -25.90 -11.84 -3.60
N THR A 52 -25.08 -11.90 -4.62
CA THR A 52 -23.82 -12.66 -4.65
C THR A 52 -22.62 -11.74 -4.85
N PHE A 53 -21.44 -12.16 -4.42
CA PHE A 53 -20.20 -11.38 -4.59
C PHE A 53 -19.91 -11.05 -6.05
N SER A 54 -20.15 -11.98 -6.98
CA SER A 54 -19.95 -11.76 -8.42
C SER A 54 -20.84 -10.65 -8.99
N GLN A 55 -21.97 -10.35 -8.38
CA GLN A 55 -22.88 -9.29 -8.83
C GLN A 55 -22.45 -7.89 -8.36
N ILE A 56 -21.66 -7.81 -7.28
CA ILE A 56 -21.38 -6.54 -6.62
C ILE A 56 -19.89 -6.24 -6.42
N ASN A 57 -18.98 -7.22 -6.67
CA ASN A 57 -17.57 -6.99 -6.43
C ASN A 57 -17.04 -5.82 -7.27
N LEU A 58 -16.12 -5.05 -6.68
CA LEU A 58 -15.60 -3.84 -7.30
C LEU A 58 -14.63 -4.11 -8.46
N PHE A 59 -14.08 -5.32 -8.56
CA PHE A 59 -13.12 -5.67 -9.61
C PHE A 59 -13.77 -5.84 -10.97
N GLU A 60 -14.93 -6.48 -11.02
CA GLU A 60 -15.60 -6.89 -12.26
C GLU A 60 -16.81 -6.02 -12.59
N ASN A 61 -17.41 -5.37 -11.58
CA ASN A 61 -18.62 -4.58 -11.75
C ASN A 61 -18.32 -3.08 -11.79
N HIS A 62 -19.10 -2.34 -12.57
CA HIS A 62 -19.07 -0.88 -12.52
C HIS A 62 -19.68 -0.39 -11.21
N LEU A 63 -19.03 0.60 -10.60
CA LEU A 63 -19.51 1.21 -9.36
C LEU A 63 -20.89 1.84 -9.45
N ASP A 64 -21.28 2.24 -10.66
CA ASP A 64 -22.62 2.78 -10.91
C ASP A 64 -23.73 1.89 -10.36
N ASN A 65 -23.57 0.58 -10.42
CA ASN A 65 -24.56 -0.36 -9.88
C ASN A 65 -24.49 -0.45 -8.34
N ALA A 66 -23.28 -0.41 -7.75
CA ALA A 66 -23.12 -0.43 -6.29
C ALA A 66 -23.58 0.89 -5.66
N LEU A 67 -23.33 2.02 -6.31
CA LEU A 67 -23.78 3.34 -5.88
C LEU A 67 -25.28 3.58 -6.09
N VAL A 68 -25.88 3.00 -7.13
CA VAL A 68 -27.33 3.04 -7.35
C VAL A 68 -28.07 2.33 -6.21
N ASP A 69 -27.58 1.21 -5.72
CA ASP A 69 -28.15 0.53 -4.57
C ASP A 69 -28.04 1.36 -3.27
N ILE A 70 -26.95 2.08 -3.08
CA ILE A 70 -26.78 3.01 -1.96
C ILE A 70 -27.76 4.19 -2.07
N SER A 71 -27.97 4.72 -3.27
CA SER A 71 -28.88 5.84 -3.52
C SER A 71 -30.36 5.44 -3.50
N LEU A 72 -30.70 4.24 -3.92
CA LEU A 72 -32.08 3.70 -3.87
C LEU A 72 -32.55 3.39 -2.45
N ARG A 73 -31.64 3.18 -1.51
CA ARG A 73 -31.95 2.99 -0.09
C ARG A 73 -32.08 4.30 0.71
N GLY A 74 -32.22 5.43 0.04
CA GLY A 74 -32.77 6.67 0.61
C GLY A 74 -31.79 7.81 0.87
N LYS A 75 -30.69 7.92 0.10
CA LYS A 75 -29.87 9.14 0.13
C LYS A 75 -29.42 9.52 -1.29
N GLN A 76 -29.72 10.76 -1.67
CA GLN A 76 -29.25 11.35 -2.91
C GLN A 76 -27.71 11.42 -2.88
N MET A 77 -27.05 10.68 -3.74
CA MET A 77 -25.70 10.94 -4.17
C MET A 77 -25.71 11.23 -5.67
N THR A 78 -25.41 12.47 -6.01
CA THR A 78 -25.10 12.83 -7.38
C THR A 78 -23.58 12.71 -7.52
N VAL A 79 -23.10 11.59 -8.06
CA VAL A 79 -21.71 11.48 -8.50
C VAL A 79 -21.72 11.79 -9.98
N GLU A 80 -21.38 13.02 -10.33
CA GLU A 80 -21.32 13.47 -11.74
C GLU A 80 -20.13 12.89 -12.53
N ASN A 81 -19.24 12.12 -11.89
CA ASN A 81 -18.11 11.49 -12.54
C ASN A 81 -18.02 10.00 -12.21
N SER A 82 -18.52 9.18 -13.12
CA SER A 82 -18.47 7.71 -13.07
C SER A 82 -17.07 7.08 -13.07
N TYR A 83 -16.02 7.88 -13.03
CA TYR A 83 -14.61 7.45 -13.06
C TYR A 83 -13.91 7.53 -11.71
N LEU A 84 -14.46 8.27 -10.75
CA LEU A 84 -13.88 8.44 -9.43
C LEU A 84 -14.55 7.48 -8.45
N ILE A 85 -13.83 6.46 -8.08
CA ILE A 85 -14.12 5.71 -6.87
C ILE A 85 -13.54 6.54 -5.73
N ALA A 86 -14.44 6.99 -4.87
CA ALA A 86 -14.05 7.83 -3.75
C ALA A 86 -12.90 7.23 -2.93
N ASP A 87 -12.15 8.12 -2.37
CA ASP A 87 -10.86 8.05 -1.71
C ASP A 87 -10.67 6.90 -0.70
N ASP A 88 -11.74 6.32 -0.21
CA ASP A 88 -11.75 5.61 1.05
C ASP A 88 -12.22 4.16 1.02
N LEU A 89 -12.32 3.55 -0.13
CA LEU A 89 -12.51 2.11 -0.14
C LEU A 89 -11.19 1.44 0.32
N SER A 90 -10.87 1.62 1.60
CA SER A 90 -9.78 0.93 2.30
C SER A 90 -8.34 1.34 1.99
N THR A 91 -8.02 2.63 2.00
CA THR A 91 -6.62 3.06 1.98
C THR A 91 -6.23 3.67 3.31
N ASN A 92 -5.37 3.00 4.09
CA ASN A 92 -4.72 3.58 5.26
C ASN A 92 -3.66 4.59 4.79
N GLY A 93 -3.55 5.74 5.44
CA GLY A 93 -2.47 6.70 5.20
C GLY A 93 -2.87 8.17 5.36
N VAL A 94 -1.86 9.02 5.47
CA VAL A 94 -1.97 10.45 5.79
C VAL A 94 -2.35 11.32 4.58
N PHE A 95 -2.08 10.85 3.35
CA PHE A 95 -2.30 11.62 2.13
C PHE A 95 -3.59 11.21 1.42
N PRO A 96 -4.32 12.17 0.79
CA PRO A 96 -5.48 11.87 -0.03
C PRO A 96 -5.15 10.89 -1.15
N LYS A 97 -5.99 9.89 -1.33
CA LYS A 97 -5.84 8.83 -2.33
C LYS A 97 -7.16 8.63 -3.06
N ALA A 98 -7.10 8.31 -4.34
CA ALA A 98 -8.30 8.00 -5.12
C ALA A 98 -8.04 6.82 -6.06
N TRP A 99 -8.96 5.88 -6.10
CA TRP A 99 -8.95 4.84 -7.11
C TRP A 99 -9.62 5.35 -8.40
N ILE A 100 -8.98 5.10 -9.51
CA ILE A 100 -9.58 5.32 -10.83
C ILE A 100 -9.67 4.00 -11.59
N ARG A 101 -10.79 3.78 -12.27
CA ARG A 101 -10.94 2.63 -13.17
C ARG A 101 -10.41 2.96 -14.56
N GLU A 102 -9.54 2.12 -15.09
CA GLU A 102 -8.96 2.24 -16.42
C GLU A 102 -9.26 0.97 -17.23
N LYS A 103 -10.26 1.02 -18.11
CA LYS A 103 -10.69 -0.14 -18.92
C LYS A 103 -10.93 -1.39 -18.04
N ASN A 104 -9.93 -2.24 -17.90
CA ASN A 104 -10.00 -3.52 -17.17
C ASN A 104 -9.11 -3.55 -15.93
N SER A 105 -8.68 -2.41 -15.40
CA SER A 105 -7.79 -2.33 -14.25
C SER A 105 -8.13 -1.13 -13.39
N PHE A 106 -7.50 -1.07 -12.21
CA PHE A 106 -7.58 0.08 -11.33
C PHE A 106 -6.20 0.70 -11.15
N SER A 107 -6.18 2.01 -11.06
CA SER A 107 -5.01 2.76 -10.65
C SER A 107 -5.32 3.56 -9.40
N LEU A 108 -4.37 3.59 -8.48
CA LEU A 108 -4.40 4.44 -7.30
C LEU A 108 -3.68 5.74 -7.62
N LEU A 109 -4.37 6.85 -7.45
CA LEU A 109 -3.78 8.18 -7.43
C LEU A 109 -3.52 8.56 -5.98
N LYS A 110 -2.32 9.04 -5.70
CA LYS A 110 -1.99 9.64 -4.40
C LYS A 110 -1.63 11.10 -4.61
N ASN A 111 -2.37 11.96 -3.90
CA ASN A 111 -2.01 13.36 -3.76
C ASN A 111 -1.21 13.52 -2.46
N GLY A 112 -0.36 14.50 -2.44
CA GLY A 112 0.45 14.86 -1.29
C GLY A 112 1.02 16.24 -1.53
N ASN A 113 1.96 16.67 -0.70
CA ASN A 113 2.80 17.77 -1.16
C ASN A 113 3.66 17.28 -2.34
N SER A 114 4.10 18.20 -3.20
CA SER A 114 4.92 17.86 -4.38
C SER A 114 6.12 16.98 -4.02
N ARG A 115 6.70 17.17 -2.83
CA ARG A 115 7.87 16.42 -2.36
C ARG A 115 7.56 14.94 -2.10
N ALA A 116 6.42 14.63 -1.52
CA ALA A 116 6.01 13.24 -1.27
C ALA A 116 5.80 12.48 -2.58
N VAL A 117 5.16 13.12 -3.57
CA VAL A 117 4.97 12.57 -4.90
C VAL A 117 6.31 12.35 -5.60
N GLU A 118 7.20 13.34 -5.58
CA GLU A 118 8.54 13.24 -6.17
C GLU A 118 9.41 12.17 -5.48
N ASN A 119 9.32 12.05 -4.16
CA ASN A 119 10.01 11.01 -3.39
C ASN A 119 9.55 9.62 -3.83
N GLU A 120 8.25 9.39 -3.92
CA GLU A 120 7.68 8.10 -4.33
C GLU A 120 8.12 7.71 -5.73
N ILE A 121 8.12 8.66 -6.68
CA ILE A 121 8.55 8.44 -8.06
C ILE A 121 10.05 8.14 -8.14
N LEU A 122 10.90 8.95 -7.46
CA LEU A 122 12.34 8.72 -7.43
C LEU A 122 12.69 7.39 -6.79
N ALA A 123 12.09 7.08 -5.65
CA ALA A 123 12.29 5.79 -4.97
C ALA A 123 11.90 4.61 -5.87
N SER A 124 10.75 4.69 -6.55
CA SER A 124 10.33 3.67 -7.52
C SER A 124 11.32 3.50 -8.67
N LYS A 125 11.88 4.61 -9.23
CA LYS A 125 12.91 4.54 -10.26
C LYS A 125 14.17 3.82 -9.77
N ILE A 126 14.62 4.13 -8.54
CA ILE A 126 15.78 3.48 -7.94
C ILE A 126 15.51 2.00 -7.70
N CYS A 127 14.39 1.64 -7.08
CA CYS A 127 14.03 0.26 -6.81
C CYS A 127 13.96 -0.61 -8.08
N ARG A 128 13.57 -0.04 -9.23
CA ARG A 128 13.57 -0.72 -10.54
C ARG A 128 14.97 -1.14 -11.01
N CYS A 129 16.02 -0.55 -10.46
CA CYS A 129 17.39 -0.96 -10.78
C CYS A 129 17.84 -2.22 -10.04
N PHE A 130 17.00 -2.77 -9.17
CA PHE A 130 17.25 -3.99 -8.40
C PHE A 130 16.28 -5.10 -8.78
N ASP A 131 16.64 -6.35 -8.47
CA ASP A 131 15.74 -7.49 -8.62
C ASP A 131 14.70 -7.51 -7.51
N CYS A 132 13.71 -6.64 -7.62
CA CYS A 132 12.67 -6.43 -6.62
C CYS A 132 11.28 -6.41 -7.27
N ARG A 133 10.34 -7.10 -6.66
CA ARG A 133 8.93 -6.92 -6.96
C ARG A 133 8.44 -5.66 -6.25
N GLN A 134 7.95 -4.71 -7.02
CA GLN A 134 7.46 -3.45 -6.49
C GLN A 134 6.24 -2.92 -7.25
N VAL A 135 5.45 -2.13 -6.59
CA VAL A 135 4.46 -1.26 -7.23
C VAL A 135 5.21 -0.15 -7.97
N LEU A 136 4.89 0.00 -9.25
CA LEU A 136 5.50 1.04 -10.08
C LEU A 136 4.70 2.33 -9.93
N TYR A 137 5.41 3.42 -9.61
CA TYR A 137 4.83 4.75 -9.49
C TYR A 137 5.25 5.62 -10.66
N GLU A 138 4.27 6.29 -11.26
CA GLU A 138 4.45 7.22 -12.38
C GLU A 138 3.86 8.57 -12.00
N GLU A 139 4.45 9.65 -12.55
CA GLU A 139 3.90 10.98 -12.41
C GLU A 139 2.62 11.08 -13.25
N SER A 140 1.59 11.68 -12.69
CA SER A 140 0.33 11.98 -13.36
C SER A 140 -0.21 13.32 -12.90
N MET A 141 -1.22 13.82 -13.61
CA MET A 141 -1.93 15.05 -13.25
C MET A 141 -3.39 14.73 -12.97
N PHE A 142 -3.91 15.28 -11.89
CA PHE A 142 -5.32 15.20 -11.53
C PHE A 142 -5.80 16.55 -11.01
N ASP A 143 -6.83 17.10 -11.61
CA ASP A 143 -7.37 18.45 -11.29
C ASP A 143 -6.28 19.56 -11.22
N GLY A 144 -5.32 19.51 -12.16
CA GLY A 144 -4.22 20.47 -12.21
C GLY A 144 -3.13 20.26 -11.16
N GLN A 145 -3.24 19.22 -10.32
CA GLN A 145 -2.24 18.87 -9.31
C GLN A 145 -1.40 17.67 -9.74
N LYS A 146 -0.13 17.68 -9.37
CA LYS A 146 0.78 16.55 -9.55
C LYS A 146 0.43 15.45 -8.58
N VAL A 147 0.23 14.22 -9.07
CA VAL A 147 -0.07 13.03 -8.28
C VAL A 147 0.86 11.89 -8.68
N SER A 148 1.11 10.94 -7.77
CA SER A 148 1.68 9.66 -8.13
C SER A 148 0.56 8.69 -8.50
N LYS A 149 0.81 7.91 -9.56
CA LYS A 149 -0.13 6.92 -10.09
C LYS A 149 0.50 5.54 -10.05
N SER A 150 -0.24 4.57 -9.54
CA SER A 150 0.19 3.18 -9.49
C SER A 150 -0.95 2.23 -9.84
N ARG A 151 -0.62 1.03 -10.35
CA ARG A 151 -1.62 0.00 -10.62
C ARG A 151 -1.95 -0.82 -9.38
N ILE A 152 -3.19 -1.30 -9.33
CA ILE A 152 -3.64 -2.25 -8.31
C ILE A 152 -2.87 -3.57 -8.43
N ILE A 153 -2.56 -4.19 -7.28
CA ILE A 153 -1.90 -5.50 -7.20
C ILE A 153 -2.85 -6.63 -6.75
N THR A 154 -4.05 -6.28 -6.36
CA THR A 154 -5.12 -7.19 -5.96
C THR A 154 -6.08 -7.47 -7.10
N SER A 155 -6.87 -8.52 -6.95
CA SER A 155 -7.89 -8.92 -7.93
C SER A 155 -8.92 -9.81 -7.25
N VAL A 156 -9.88 -10.36 -8.02
CA VAL A 156 -10.77 -11.42 -7.51
C VAL A 156 -10.01 -12.67 -7.06
N ASP A 157 -8.81 -12.91 -7.62
CA ASP A 157 -7.98 -14.08 -7.28
C ASP A 157 -7.02 -13.83 -6.11
N TYR A 158 -6.64 -12.57 -5.85
CA TYR A 158 -5.61 -12.21 -4.86
C TYR A 158 -6.03 -11.05 -3.99
N SER A 159 -5.88 -11.24 -2.69
CA SER A 159 -6.07 -10.23 -1.64
C SER A 159 -4.75 -9.84 -0.98
N MET A 160 -4.71 -8.66 -0.36
CA MET A 160 -3.62 -8.21 0.50
C MET A 160 -3.97 -8.42 1.97
N VAL A 161 -3.01 -8.94 2.73
CA VAL A 161 -3.06 -8.99 4.19
C VAL A 161 -1.82 -8.30 4.73
N SER A 162 -2.00 -7.20 5.46
CA SER A 162 -0.90 -6.49 6.10
C SER A 162 -0.25 -7.34 7.20
N MET A 163 1.02 -7.08 7.50
CA MET A 163 1.69 -7.76 8.61
C MET A 163 1.01 -7.48 9.95
N GLU A 164 0.46 -6.28 10.13
CA GLU A 164 -0.34 -5.92 11.31
C GLU A 164 -1.55 -6.85 11.50
N ALA A 165 -2.28 -7.14 10.42
CA ALA A 165 -3.40 -8.08 10.47
C ALA A 165 -2.92 -9.54 10.63
N PHE A 166 -1.79 -9.89 10.01
CA PHE A 166 -1.22 -11.22 10.12
C PHE A 166 -0.69 -11.51 11.53
N GLU A 167 -0.14 -10.53 12.23
CA GLU A 167 0.33 -10.69 13.62
C GLU A 167 -0.79 -11.17 14.54
N ILE A 168 -2.00 -10.60 14.39
CA ILE A 168 -3.17 -11.01 15.16
C ILE A 168 -3.52 -12.48 14.86
N TYR A 169 -3.47 -12.87 13.59
CA TYR A 169 -3.69 -14.26 13.20
C TYR A 169 -2.61 -15.18 13.77
N ALA A 170 -1.35 -14.80 13.65
CA ALA A 170 -0.20 -15.57 14.12
C ALA A 170 -0.24 -15.79 15.63
N ALA A 171 -0.59 -14.76 16.41
CA ALA A 171 -0.74 -14.86 17.86
C ALA A 171 -1.86 -15.84 18.28
N ASN A 172 -2.95 -15.90 17.50
CA ASN A 172 -4.05 -16.83 17.79
C ASN A 172 -3.77 -18.29 17.35
N HIS A 173 -2.67 -18.52 16.62
CA HIS A 173 -2.31 -19.83 16.04
C HIS A 173 -0.92 -20.29 16.45
N ASP A 174 -0.30 -19.64 17.43
CA ASP A 174 1.07 -19.94 17.92
C ASP A 174 2.13 -19.94 16.79
N ILE A 175 1.97 -19.03 15.83
CA ILE A 175 2.90 -18.87 14.70
C ILE A 175 3.97 -17.84 15.05
N HIS A 176 5.24 -18.22 14.91
CA HIS A 176 6.33 -17.26 15.00
C HIS A 176 6.43 -16.46 13.69
N VAL A 177 6.07 -15.19 13.76
CA VAL A 177 5.88 -14.32 12.56
C VAL A 177 7.10 -14.30 11.65
N MET A 178 8.30 -14.08 12.19
CA MET A 178 9.51 -13.96 11.37
C MET A 178 9.93 -15.28 10.73
N ASP A 179 9.74 -16.41 11.42
CA ASP A 179 10.00 -17.74 10.83
C ASP A 179 9.04 -18.00 9.66
N PHE A 180 7.79 -17.60 9.81
CA PHE A 180 6.81 -17.71 8.73
C PHE A 180 7.19 -16.85 7.52
N VAL A 181 7.53 -15.57 7.74
CA VAL A 181 7.97 -14.65 6.68
C VAL A 181 9.17 -15.21 5.92
N LEU A 182 10.22 -15.61 6.64
CA LEU A 182 11.46 -16.11 6.05
C LEU A 182 11.27 -17.45 5.32
N LYS A 183 10.36 -18.29 5.80
CA LYS A 183 10.01 -19.54 5.13
C LYS A 183 9.22 -19.30 3.85
N LEU A 184 8.33 -18.32 3.84
CA LEU A 184 7.44 -18.03 2.72
C LEU A 184 8.17 -17.26 1.59
N ASP A 185 8.85 -16.16 1.92
CA ASP A 185 9.47 -15.26 0.94
C ASP A 185 10.63 -14.46 1.53
N ALA A 186 11.68 -15.16 1.98
CA ALA A 186 12.88 -14.53 2.54
C ALA A 186 13.52 -13.52 1.59
N TYR A 187 13.52 -13.81 0.29
CA TYR A 187 14.13 -12.93 -0.70
C TYR A 187 13.48 -11.55 -0.73
N SER A 188 12.15 -11.48 -0.82
CA SER A 188 11.44 -10.19 -0.82
C SER A 188 11.58 -9.45 0.50
N TYR A 189 11.62 -10.17 1.63
CA TYR A 189 11.87 -9.56 2.93
C TYR A 189 13.24 -8.87 3.01
N TYR A 190 14.29 -9.57 2.59
CA TYR A 190 15.63 -8.99 2.59
C TYR A 190 15.78 -7.86 1.57
N MET A 191 15.21 -7.99 0.37
CA MET A 191 15.20 -6.91 -0.63
C MET A 191 14.46 -5.66 -0.13
N MET A 192 13.35 -5.81 0.57
CA MET A 192 12.62 -4.69 1.18
C MET A 192 13.51 -3.93 2.17
N ASN A 193 14.17 -4.63 3.10
CA ASN A 193 15.05 -3.99 4.08
C ASN A 193 16.27 -3.31 3.45
N LEU A 194 16.85 -3.92 2.42
CA LEU A 194 17.95 -3.35 1.64
C LEU A 194 17.51 -2.05 0.96
N LEU A 195 16.39 -2.07 0.28
CA LEU A 195 15.91 -0.92 -0.48
C LEU A 195 15.41 0.19 0.43
N ASP A 196 14.69 -0.12 1.52
CA ASP A 196 14.25 0.87 2.50
C ASP A 196 15.45 1.62 3.12
N TYR A 197 16.58 0.94 3.35
CA TYR A 197 17.82 1.59 3.78
C TYR A 197 18.36 2.53 2.70
N LEU A 198 18.50 2.05 1.46
CA LEU A 198 19.08 2.84 0.37
C LEU A 198 18.30 4.12 0.09
N ILE A 199 16.97 4.03 0.03
CA ILE A 199 16.09 5.17 -0.26
C ILE A 199 15.69 5.96 0.99
N GLY A 200 16.13 5.56 2.18
CA GLY A 200 15.81 6.24 3.43
C GLY A 200 14.32 6.24 3.74
N ASN A 201 13.65 5.11 3.54
CA ASN A 201 12.25 4.98 3.90
C ASN A 201 12.08 4.82 5.42
N THR A 202 11.45 5.79 6.06
CA THR A 202 11.25 5.79 7.52
C THR A 202 9.87 5.28 7.95
N ASP A 203 9.00 4.92 7.00
CA ASP A 203 7.60 4.58 7.25
C ASP A 203 7.25 3.11 6.91
N ARG A 204 8.21 2.18 6.99
CA ARG A 204 7.95 0.75 6.80
C ARG A 204 7.33 0.12 8.04
N HIS A 205 6.22 0.69 8.54
CA HIS A 205 5.45 0.08 9.62
C HIS A 205 4.71 -1.19 9.14
N TRP A 206 4.17 -1.97 10.06
CA TRP A 206 3.55 -3.28 9.79
C TRP A 206 2.28 -3.23 8.91
N GLY A 207 1.70 -2.06 8.71
CA GLY A 207 0.63 -1.84 7.73
C GLY A 207 1.11 -1.75 6.27
N ASN A 208 2.40 -1.42 6.03
CA ASN A 208 2.96 -1.14 4.71
C ASN A 208 3.72 -2.31 4.07
N TRP A 209 3.63 -3.49 4.64
CA TRP A 209 4.13 -4.75 4.09
C TRP A 209 3.31 -5.93 4.61
N GLY A 210 3.40 -7.08 3.96
CA GLY A 210 2.64 -8.25 4.34
C GLY A 210 2.54 -9.25 3.20
N PHE A 211 1.43 -9.96 3.09
CA PHE A 211 1.27 -11.08 2.18
C PHE A 211 0.21 -10.85 1.12
N LEU A 212 0.50 -11.33 -0.08
CA LEU A 212 -0.51 -11.60 -1.09
C LEU A 212 -1.10 -12.99 -0.80
N VAL A 213 -2.42 -13.07 -0.76
CA VAL A 213 -3.18 -14.27 -0.40
C VAL A 213 -3.99 -14.73 -1.60
N ASP A 214 -3.89 -16.00 -1.96
CA ASP A 214 -4.76 -16.62 -2.97
C ASP A 214 -6.17 -16.79 -2.39
N ASN A 215 -7.16 -16.16 -3.01
CA ASN A 215 -8.53 -16.11 -2.53
C ASN A 215 -9.28 -17.46 -2.63
N ARG A 216 -8.78 -18.40 -3.44
CA ARG A 216 -9.38 -19.73 -3.58
C ARG A 216 -8.93 -20.67 -2.47
N THR A 217 -7.66 -20.55 -2.08
CA THR A 217 -7.07 -21.40 -1.04
C THR A 217 -7.04 -20.73 0.32
N ASN A 218 -7.21 -19.41 0.37
CA ASN A 218 -7.03 -18.57 1.55
C ASN A 218 -5.65 -18.74 2.20
N GLN A 219 -4.62 -18.95 1.36
CA GLN A 219 -3.24 -19.14 1.82
C GLN A 219 -2.34 -18.01 1.31
N PRO A 220 -1.43 -17.50 2.13
CA PRO A 220 -0.38 -16.60 1.69
C PRO A 220 0.50 -17.28 0.64
N VAL A 221 0.74 -16.60 -0.47
CA VAL A 221 1.56 -17.12 -1.59
C VAL A 221 2.94 -16.49 -1.67
N ARG A 222 3.08 -15.25 -1.25
CA ARG A 222 4.32 -14.48 -1.22
C ARG A 222 4.13 -13.17 -0.44
N MET A 223 5.19 -12.44 -0.20
CA MET A 223 5.05 -11.04 0.19
C MET A 223 4.42 -10.24 -0.96
N PHE A 224 3.59 -9.24 -0.65
CA PHE A 224 3.11 -8.35 -1.68
C PHE A 224 4.21 -7.39 -2.14
N ASP A 225 4.00 -6.75 -3.28
CA ASP A 225 4.99 -5.92 -3.93
C ASP A 225 5.38 -4.73 -3.04
N LEU A 226 6.67 -4.38 -3.01
CA LEU A 226 7.17 -3.22 -2.26
C LEU A 226 6.41 -1.96 -2.67
N MET A 227 5.81 -1.28 -1.73
CA MET A 227 4.94 -0.14 -1.97
C MET A 227 5.02 0.90 -0.87
N ASP A 228 4.30 2.01 -1.05
CA ASP A 228 4.21 3.16 -0.14
C ASP A 228 5.58 3.78 0.15
N LEU A 229 6.11 4.44 -0.89
CA LEU A 229 7.45 5.01 -0.91
C LEU A 229 7.44 6.55 -0.74
N ASN A 230 6.34 7.13 -0.32
CA ASN A 230 6.17 8.58 -0.22
C ASN A 230 6.94 9.23 0.95
N GLN A 231 7.28 8.45 1.98
CA GLN A 231 8.07 8.85 3.15
C GLN A 231 9.54 8.45 3.03
N THR A 232 10.08 8.49 1.82
CA THR A 232 11.50 8.22 1.53
C THR A 232 12.34 9.47 1.58
N PHE A 233 13.66 9.31 1.65
CA PHE A 233 14.66 10.37 1.68
C PHE A 233 14.52 11.34 2.87
N LEU A 234 13.96 10.90 4.00
CA LEU A 234 13.74 11.73 5.18
C LEU A 234 14.83 11.60 6.25
N ALA A 235 15.65 10.57 6.20
CA ALA A 235 16.72 10.30 7.17
C ALA A 235 18.09 10.58 6.55
N TYR A 236 18.38 11.86 6.33
CA TYR A 236 19.63 12.29 5.68
C TYR A 236 20.87 12.28 6.58
N ASP A 237 20.69 12.39 7.87
CA ASP A 237 21.75 12.84 8.79
C ASP A 237 22.60 11.68 9.33
N THR A 238 22.21 10.44 9.10
CA THR A 238 22.90 9.28 9.66
C THR A 238 23.11 8.17 8.64
N PRO A 239 24.34 7.65 8.54
CA PRO A 239 24.63 6.49 7.70
C PRO A 239 23.92 5.22 8.19
N ASP A 240 23.47 5.16 9.44
CA ASP A 240 22.74 4.01 9.99
C ASP A 240 21.27 3.99 9.59
N GLY A 241 20.72 5.12 9.14
CA GLY A 241 19.30 5.26 8.84
C GLY A 241 18.44 5.30 10.11
N ALA A 242 17.16 5.02 9.97
CA ALA A 242 16.23 4.90 11.07
C ALA A 242 16.30 3.51 11.74
N ASN A 243 15.51 3.29 12.79
CA ASN A 243 15.30 1.95 13.32
C ASN A 243 14.56 1.10 12.28
N CYS A 244 14.99 -0.15 12.11
CA CYS A 244 14.33 -1.09 11.23
C CYS A 244 13.04 -1.61 11.90
N MET A 245 11.89 -1.26 11.34
CA MET A 245 10.59 -1.60 11.91
C MET A 245 10.10 -3.01 11.53
N THR A 246 10.78 -3.68 10.59
CA THR A 246 10.34 -4.99 10.07
C THR A 246 10.90 -6.17 10.83
N THR A 247 11.85 -5.95 11.75
CA THR A 247 12.58 -7.02 12.45
C THR A 247 11.89 -7.53 13.73
N GLY A 248 10.64 -7.17 13.96
CA GLY A 248 9.90 -7.54 15.16
C GLY A 248 10.52 -6.88 16.41
N ASN A 249 10.77 -7.69 17.45
CA ASN A 249 11.31 -7.19 18.72
C ASN A 249 12.82 -6.92 18.70
N ARG A 250 13.53 -7.17 17.60
CA ARG A 250 14.96 -6.87 17.48
C ARG A 250 15.15 -5.37 17.26
N LYS A 251 15.88 -4.76 18.16
CA LYS A 251 16.38 -3.39 17.93
C LYS A 251 17.58 -3.48 16.99
N MET A 252 17.42 -3.05 15.76
CA MET A 252 18.50 -2.88 14.80
C MET A 252 18.24 -1.67 13.93
N SER A 253 19.30 -1.07 13.42
CA SER A 253 19.22 0.02 12.45
C SER A 253 18.84 -0.52 11.07
N GLN A 254 18.37 0.37 10.19
CA GLN A 254 18.15 0.02 8.79
C GLN A 254 19.45 -0.45 8.11
N ARG A 255 20.62 0.15 8.48
CA ARG A 255 21.91 -0.29 7.98
C ARG A 255 22.21 -1.73 8.35
N GLU A 256 22.04 -2.11 9.63
CA GLU A 256 22.29 -3.48 10.07
C GLU A 256 21.39 -4.47 9.34
N ALA A 257 20.10 -4.16 9.18
CA ALA A 257 19.16 -5.00 8.43
C ALA A 257 19.54 -5.12 6.94
N ALA A 258 19.98 -4.02 6.31
CA ALA A 258 20.41 -4.02 4.92
C ALA A 258 21.73 -4.78 4.71
N VAL A 259 22.69 -4.65 5.63
CA VAL A 259 23.94 -5.44 5.62
C VAL A 259 23.65 -6.93 5.78
N GLU A 260 22.74 -7.29 6.70
CA GLU A 260 22.26 -8.68 6.82
C GLU A 260 21.64 -9.16 5.50
N ALA A 261 20.81 -8.32 4.88
CA ALA A 261 20.18 -8.65 3.59
C ALA A 261 21.23 -8.90 2.49
N VAL A 262 22.21 -8.01 2.32
CA VAL A 262 23.27 -8.21 1.31
C VAL A 262 24.03 -9.52 1.56
N LYS A 263 24.35 -9.85 2.81
CA LYS A 263 25.01 -11.12 3.16
C LYS A 263 24.17 -12.36 2.84
N LYS A 264 22.84 -12.23 2.90
CA LYS A 264 21.91 -13.36 2.64
C LYS A 264 21.58 -13.54 1.17
N ILE A 265 21.38 -12.45 0.44
CA ILE A 265 20.86 -12.50 -0.92
C ILE A 265 21.72 -11.76 -1.95
N GLY A 266 22.74 -11.01 -1.52
CA GLY A 266 23.50 -10.12 -2.38
C GLY A 266 22.79 -8.78 -2.66
N LEU A 267 23.49 -7.88 -3.34
CA LEU A 267 22.94 -6.55 -3.68
C LEU A 267 21.86 -6.61 -4.77
N ASN A 268 21.97 -7.56 -5.68
CA ASN A 268 21.01 -7.82 -6.77
C ASN A 268 20.68 -6.60 -7.65
N GLN A 269 21.65 -5.73 -7.85
CA GLN A 269 21.50 -4.61 -8.79
C GLN A 269 21.51 -5.14 -10.24
N ARG A 270 20.51 -4.74 -11.05
CA ARG A 270 20.33 -5.17 -12.45
C ARG A 270 20.52 -4.06 -13.47
N ALA A 271 20.43 -2.81 -13.04
CA ALA A 271 20.61 -1.65 -13.92
C ALA A 271 21.35 -0.54 -13.20
N GLU A 272 21.94 0.36 -13.98
CA GLU A 272 22.63 1.53 -13.47
C GLU A 272 21.65 2.55 -12.90
N ILE A 273 21.99 3.12 -11.76
CA ILE A 273 21.27 4.22 -11.13
C ILE A 273 21.92 5.52 -11.63
N LYS A 274 21.10 6.34 -12.28
CA LYS A 274 21.59 7.54 -12.93
C LYS A 274 21.67 8.71 -11.98
N ASP A 275 22.81 9.37 -11.94
CA ASP A 275 23.07 10.53 -11.08
C ASP A 275 22.12 11.71 -11.42
N GLU A 276 21.75 11.85 -12.71
CA GLU A 276 20.82 12.86 -13.20
C GLU A 276 19.41 12.79 -12.56
N TRP A 277 19.02 11.64 -11.99
CA TRP A 277 17.72 11.52 -11.30
C TRP A 277 17.66 12.31 -10.00
N PHE A 278 18.81 12.71 -9.49
CA PHE A 278 18.96 13.50 -8.26
C PHE A 278 19.18 15.00 -8.55
N GLU A 279 18.93 15.48 -9.75
CA GLU A 279 19.06 16.90 -10.06
C GLU A 279 18.20 17.75 -9.11
N GLY A 280 18.82 18.77 -8.45
CA GLY A 280 18.19 19.58 -7.41
C GLY A 280 17.93 18.84 -6.09
N ARG A 281 18.55 17.67 -5.89
CA ARG A 281 18.36 16.79 -4.73
C ARG A 281 19.71 16.29 -4.18
N GLU A 282 20.62 17.20 -3.93
CA GLU A 282 22.02 16.89 -3.58
C GLU A 282 22.14 16.09 -2.29
N LYS A 283 21.31 16.41 -1.26
CA LYS A 283 21.31 15.67 0.02
C LYS A 283 20.84 14.23 -0.15
N GLU A 284 19.77 14.00 -0.91
CA GLU A 284 19.26 12.67 -1.23
C GLU A 284 20.30 11.86 -2.02
N ARG A 285 20.98 12.50 -2.96
CA ARG A 285 22.06 11.91 -3.73
C ARG A 285 23.22 11.48 -2.85
N GLU A 286 23.72 12.37 -1.99
CA GLU A 286 24.81 12.10 -1.06
C GLU A 286 24.44 10.94 -0.11
N MET A 287 23.24 10.97 0.47
CA MET A 287 22.74 9.91 1.32
C MET A 287 22.72 8.57 0.58
N PHE A 288 22.15 8.56 -0.62
CA PHE A 288 22.00 7.33 -1.41
C PHE A 288 23.37 6.73 -1.74
N TRP A 289 24.30 7.51 -2.28
CA TRP A 289 25.61 6.99 -2.69
C TRP A 289 26.49 6.59 -1.50
N CYS A 290 26.39 7.29 -0.37
CA CYS A 290 27.05 6.89 0.87
C CYS A 290 26.57 5.49 1.31
N ARG A 291 25.26 5.29 1.41
CA ARG A 291 24.66 4.02 1.82
C ARG A 291 24.92 2.90 0.82
N PHE A 292 24.85 3.22 -0.47
CA PHE A 292 25.15 2.26 -1.52
C PHE A 292 26.61 1.80 -1.50
N GLY A 293 27.57 2.73 -1.23
CA GLY A 293 28.97 2.40 -1.02
C GLY A 293 29.15 1.43 0.15
N ILE A 294 28.52 1.71 1.29
CA ILE A 294 28.55 0.83 2.48
C ILE A 294 28.08 -0.60 2.14
N LEU A 295 27.01 -0.74 1.35
CA LEU A 295 26.48 -2.06 0.99
C LEU A 295 27.36 -2.78 -0.05
N LYS A 296 28.05 -2.05 -0.91
CA LYS A 296 29.00 -2.66 -1.89
C LYS A 296 30.24 -3.30 -1.25
N GLU A 297 30.60 -2.86 -0.05
CA GLU A 297 31.75 -3.36 0.68
C GLU A 297 31.47 -4.64 1.49
N GLN A 298 30.20 -5.12 1.49
CA GLN A 298 29.77 -6.31 2.26
C GLN A 298 29.89 -7.58 1.43
#